data_9e066aed5b736e286dc103f29a01221a
#
_entry.id   9e066aed5b736e286dc103f29a01221a
#
_cell.length_a   1.000
_cell.length_b   1.000
_cell.length_c   1.000
_cell.angle_alpha   90.00
_cell.angle_beta   90.00
_cell.angle_gamma   90.00
#
_symmetry.space_group_name_H-M   'P 1'
#
loop_
_entity.id
_entity.type
_entity.pdbx_description
1 polymer ?
#
loop_
_entity_poly.entity_id
_entity_poly.type
_entity_poly.pdbx_seq_one_letter_code
_entity_poly.pdbx_strand_id
1 'polypeptide(L)'
;ALYKALKASGMNVMNYGTVLATISDKDKAEALPLIRRFYNMGFNIQATSGTAKFLKENGIRTHAVGKISDGSNEITDAIRQGYVTYVINTRDMNSSGVLSDGYEIRRCAVENNVTMFTSLDTVKVLLDVLEETTLGISTIDA
;
A
#
# COMPACT_ATOMS: atom_id res chain seq x y z
N ALA A 1 -0.03 20.23 9.87
CA ALA A 1 0.14 19.66 11.21
C ALA A 1 0.29 18.15 11.16
N LEU A 2 -0.63 17.44 10.49
CA LEU A 2 -0.54 15.98 10.36
C LEU A 2 0.72 15.54 9.61
N TYR A 3 1.08 16.25 8.56
CA TYR A 3 2.28 15.94 7.78
C TYR A 3 3.54 16.00 8.66
N LYS A 4 3.67 17.06 9.45
CA LYS A 4 4.80 17.21 10.37
C LYS A 4 4.82 16.13 11.44
N ALA A 5 3.65 15.76 11.96
CA ALA A 5 3.55 14.72 12.98
C ALA A 5 3.96 13.36 12.44
N LEU A 6 3.52 13.02 11.22
CA LEU A 6 3.90 11.76 10.58
C LEU A 6 5.40 11.72 10.30
N LYS A 7 5.97 12.80 9.80
CA LYS A 7 7.39 12.89 9.51
C LYS A 7 8.21 12.81 10.80
N ALA A 8 7.77 13.48 11.84
CA ALA A 8 8.47 13.47 13.14
C ALA A 8 8.44 12.08 13.79
N SER A 9 7.41 11.26 13.51
CA SER A 9 7.34 9.90 14.03
C SER A 9 8.18 8.90 13.24
N GLY A 10 8.95 9.36 12.25
CA GLY A 10 9.83 8.52 11.45
C GLY A 10 9.17 7.88 10.24
N MET A 11 7.92 8.21 9.96
CA MET A 11 7.23 7.70 8.79
C MET A 11 7.68 8.45 7.54
N ASN A 12 8.07 7.70 6.51
CA ASN A 12 8.41 8.30 5.21
C ASN A 12 7.11 8.62 4.47
N VAL A 13 6.85 9.91 4.27
CA VAL A 13 5.65 10.36 3.54
C VAL A 13 6.06 10.80 2.14
N MET A 14 5.67 10.01 1.14
CA MET A 14 5.97 10.27 -0.26
C MET A 14 4.67 10.29 -1.07
N ASN A 15 4.59 11.20 -2.03
CA ASN A 15 3.39 11.37 -2.85
C ASN A 15 3.52 10.75 -4.24
N TYR A 16 4.44 9.82 -4.40
CA TYR A 16 4.65 9.09 -5.65
C TYR A 16 5.19 7.70 -5.35
N GLY A 17 5.19 6.84 -6.35
CA GLY A 17 5.78 5.52 -6.25
C GLY A 17 4.76 4.41 -6.50
N THR A 18 4.93 3.30 -5.81
CA THR A 18 4.10 2.11 -5.98
C THR A 18 3.50 1.68 -4.64
N VAL A 19 2.22 1.36 -4.66
CA VAL A 19 1.51 0.79 -3.52
C VAL A 19 1.32 -0.70 -3.78
N LEU A 20 1.78 -1.52 -2.86
CA LEU A 20 1.57 -2.97 -2.89
C LEU A 20 0.42 -3.31 -1.96
N ALA A 21 -0.63 -3.94 -2.48
CA ALA A 21 -1.83 -4.25 -1.71
C ALA A 21 -2.08 -5.74 -1.64
N THR A 22 -2.25 -6.27 -0.41
CA THR A 22 -2.74 -7.61 -0.16
C THR A 22 -3.93 -7.49 0.77
N ILE A 23 -5.13 -7.53 0.21
CA ILE A 23 -6.35 -7.17 0.92
C ILE A 23 -7.21 -8.42 1.13
N SER A 24 -7.70 -8.62 2.37
CA SER A 24 -8.64 -9.71 2.64
C SER A 24 -9.96 -9.45 1.95
N ASP A 25 -10.71 -10.52 1.65
CA ASP A 25 -11.97 -10.41 0.92
C ASP A 25 -12.97 -9.50 1.64
N LYS A 26 -13.02 -9.57 2.96
CA LYS A 26 -13.94 -8.76 3.78
C LYS A 26 -13.61 -7.26 3.71
N ASP A 27 -12.37 -6.91 3.39
CA ASP A 27 -11.92 -5.52 3.37
C ASP A 27 -11.86 -4.92 1.97
N LYS A 28 -12.06 -5.72 0.92
CA LYS A 28 -11.90 -5.25 -0.46
C LYS A 28 -12.82 -4.08 -0.81
N ALA A 29 -14.07 -4.15 -0.41
CA ALA A 29 -15.03 -3.08 -0.71
C ALA A 29 -14.62 -1.76 -0.06
N GLU A 30 -14.15 -1.81 1.19
CA GLU A 30 -13.70 -0.62 1.91
C GLU A 30 -12.37 -0.11 1.38
N ALA A 31 -11.49 -1.01 0.95
CA ALA A 31 -10.19 -0.64 0.42
C ALA A 31 -10.27 -0.01 -0.98
N LEU A 32 -11.26 -0.37 -1.76
CA LEU A 32 -11.38 0.09 -3.14
C LEU A 32 -11.29 1.62 -3.29
N PRO A 33 -12.11 2.42 -2.57
CA PRO A 33 -12.02 3.88 -2.70
C PRO A 33 -10.66 4.43 -2.27
N LEU A 34 -10.01 3.79 -1.30
CA LEU A 34 -8.70 4.24 -0.83
C LEU A 34 -7.63 3.98 -1.87
N ILE A 35 -7.63 2.80 -2.47
CA ILE A 35 -6.67 2.45 -3.52
C ILE A 35 -6.92 3.31 -4.76
N ARG A 36 -8.18 3.64 -5.06
CA ARG A 36 -8.51 4.55 -6.15
C ARG A 36 -7.92 5.94 -5.92
N ARG A 37 -7.91 6.41 -4.68
CA ARG A 37 -7.29 7.70 -4.35
C ARG A 37 -5.79 7.69 -4.64
N PHE A 38 -5.09 6.61 -4.27
CA PHE A 38 -3.68 6.43 -4.63
C PHE A 38 -3.49 6.45 -6.15
N TYR A 39 -4.32 5.70 -6.85
CA TYR A 39 -4.24 5.60 -8.30
C TYR A 39 -4.43 6.97 -8.96
N ASN A 40 -5.40 7.74 -8.49
CA ASN A 40 -5.69 9.07 -9.03
C ASN A 40 -4.57 10.06 -8.76
N MET A 41 -3.77 9.84 -7.74
CA MET A 41 -2.60 10.68 -7.44
C MET A 41 -1.37 10.31 -8.27
N GLY A 42 -1.45 9.26 -9.08
CA GLY A 42 -0.35 8.83 -9.94
C GLY A 42 0.47 7.66 -9.42
N PHE A 43 0.04 7.04 -8.32
CA PHE A 43 0.73 5.84 -7.82
C PHE A 43 0.50 4.66 -8.74
N ASN A 44 1.52 3.84 -8.90
CA ASN A 44 1.39 2.53 -9.51
C ASN A 44 0.82 1.57 -8.48
N ILE A 45 -0.04 0.66 -8.90
CA ILE A 45 -0.69 -0.29 -7.98
C ILE A 45 -0.21 -1.70 -8.31
N GLN A 46 0.30 -2.39 -7.30
CA GLN A 46 0.63 -3.82 -7.38
C GLN A 46 -0.20 -4.55 -6.34
N ALA A 47 -0.60 -5.77 -6.65
CA ALA A 47 -1.43 -6.55 -5.75
C ALA A 47 -1.28 -8.05 -6.03
N THR A 48 -1.53 -8.88 -5.02
CA THR A 48 -1.63 -10.33 -5.23
C THR A 48 -2.84 -10.64 -6.11
N SER A 49 -2.83 -11.81 -6.76
CA SER A 49 -3.78 -12.13 -7.84
C SER A 49 -5.24 -11.87 -7.52
N GLY A 50 -5.71 -12.28 -6.33
CA GLY A 50 -7.12 -12.05 -5.95
C GLY A 50 -7.46 -10.58 -5.80
N THR A 51 -6.59 -9.82 -5.16
CA THR A 51 -6.75 -8.38 -5.00
C THR A 51 -6.62 -7.67 -6.35
N ALA A 52 -5.64 -8.07 -7.15
CA ALA A 52 -5.43 -7.48 -8.48
C ALA A 52 -6.64 -7.67 -9.38
N LYS A 53 -7.24 -8.86 -9.37
CA LYS A 53 -8.44 -9.15 -10.16
C LYS A 53 -9.58 -8.21 -9.74
N PHE A 54 -9.81 -8.08 -8.45
CA PHE A 54 -10.84 -7.20 -7.92
C PHE A 54 -10.64 -5.74 -8.36
N LEU A 55 -9.41 -5.25 -8.26
CA LEU A 55 -9.09 -3.87 -8.63
C LEU A 55 -9.24 -3.63 -10.13
N LYS A 56 -8.80 -4.57 -10.95
CA LYS A 56 -8.96 -4.48 -12.41
C LYS A 56 -10.44 -4.45 -12.82
N GLU A 57 -11.26 -5.26 -12.17
CA GLU A 57 -12.71 -5.30 -12.42
C GLU A 57 -13.38 -3.96 -12.09
N ASN A 58 -12.76 -3.17 -11.23
CA ASN A 58 -13.28 -1.87 -10.81
C ASN A 58 -12.55 -0.70 -11.47
N GLY A 59 -11.85 -0.95 -12.57
CA GLY A 59 -11.26 0.10 -13.38
C GLY A 59 -9.91 0.63 -12.91
N ILE A 60 -9.26 -0.06 -11.97
CA ILE A 60 -7.94 0.33 -11.48
C ILE A 60 -6.89 -0.56 -12.15
N ARG A 61 -6.01 0.07 -12.92
CA ARG A 61 -4.91 -0.65 -13.57
C ARG A 61 -3.94 -1.15 -12.52
N THR A 62 -3.78 -2.47 -12.43
CA THR A 62 -3.02 -3.12 -11.36
C THR A 62 -2.08 -4.16 -11.93
N HIS A 63 -0.85 -4.18 -11.44
CA HIS A 63 0.11 -5.21 -11.78
C HIS A 63 -0.03 -6.37 -10.76
N ALA A 64 -0.36 -7.56 -11.26
CA ALA A 64 -0.50 -8.73 -10.39
C ALA A 64 0.87 -9.30 -10.04
N VAL A 65 1.06 -9.60 -8.75
CA VAL A 65 2.29 -10.25 -8.24
C VAL A 65 1.93 -11.57 -7.59
N GLY A 66 2.86 -12.51 -7.59
CA GLY A 66 2.65 -13.81 -7.00
C GLY A 66 2.73 -13.78 -5.48
N LYS A 67 1.96 -14.65 -4.82
CA LYS A 67 2.00 -14.79 -3.37
C LYS A 67 3.27 -15.49 -2.92
N ILE A 68 3.78 -15.11 -1.76
CA ILE A 68 4.95 -15.75 -1.15
C ILE A 68 4.66 -17.23 -0.88
N SER A 69 3.46 -17.54 -0.39
CA SER A 69 3.04 -18.92 -0.14
C SER A 69 3.02 -19.79 -1.39
N ASP A 70 2.95 -19.19 -2.58
CA ASP A 70 3.02 -19.90 -3.85
C ASP A 70 4.44 -20.01 -4.39
N GLY A 71 5.44 -19.64 -3.59
CA GLY A 71 6.85 -19.71 -3.95
C GLY A 71 7.36 -18.51 -4.74
N SER A 72 6.60 -17.45 -4.84
CA SER A 72 7.00 -16.25 -5.57
C SER A 72 7.84 -15.31 -4.70
N ASN A 73 8.86 -14.71 -5.31
CA ASN A 73 9.69 -13.70 -4.65
C ASN A 73 9.35 -12.29 -5.13
N GLU A 74 8.30 -12.13 -5.93
CA GLU A 74 7.97 -10.83 -6.54
C GLU A 74 7.73 -9.75 -5.50
N ILE A 75 7.01 -10.05 -4.42
CA ILE A 75 6.69 -9.09 -3.37
C ILE A 75 7.95 -8.64 -2.64
N THR A 76 8.75 -9.59 -2.17
CA THR A 76 9.96 -9.27 -1.41
C THR A 76 11.00 -8.59 -2.29
N ASP A 77 11.13 -9.01 -3.54
CA ASP A 77 12.07 -8.38 -4.48
C ASP A 77 11.68 -6.94 -4.78
N ALA A 78 10.39 -6.67 -4.99
CA ALA A 78 9.91 -5.31 -5.24
C ALA A 78 10.21 -4.38 -4.06
N ILE A 79 10.04 -4.88 -2.84
CA ILE A 79 10.34 -4.12 -1.62
C ILE A 79 11.84 -3.85 -1.52
N ARG A 80 12.67 -4.88 -1.71
CA ARG A 80 14.13 -4.75 -1.61
C ARG A 80 14.73 -3.83 -2.65
N GLN A 81 14.16 -3.82 -3.85
CA GLN A 81 14.67 -3.01 -4.96
C GLN A 81 14.20 -1.56 -4.89
N GLY A 82 13.34 -1.23 -3.92
CA GLY A 82 12.89 0.14 -3.74
C GLY A 82 11.75 0.57 -4.65
N TYR A 83 11.10 -0.37 -5.33
CA TYR A 83 9.96 -0.04 -6.19
C TYR A 83 8.71 0.26 -5.40
N VAL A 84 8.58 -0.28 -4.19
CA VAL A 84 7.38 -0.15 -3.38
C VAL A 84 7.56 0.98 -2.37
N THR A 85 6.63 1.93 -2.37
CA THR A 85 6.64 3.05 -1.42
C THR A 85 5.83 2.72 -0.18
N TYR A 86 4.65 2.12 -0.35
CA TYR A 86 3.76 1.75 0.75
C TYR A 86 3.25 0.34 0.55
N VAL A 87 3.08 -0.39 1.65
CA VAL A 87 2.47 -1.72 1.66
C VAL A 87 1.18 -1.66 2.46
N ILE A 88 0.10 -2.19 1.90
CA ILE A 88 -1.19 -2.34 2.60
C ILE A 88 -1.46 -3.83 2.71
N ASN A 89 -1.46 -4.36 3.91
CA ASN A 89 -1.71 -5.78 4.17
C ASN A 89 -2.77 -5.94 5.25
N THR A 90 -4.01 -6.21 4.83
CA THR A 90 -5.13 -6.38 5.76
C THR A 90 -5.57 -7.84 5.88
N ARG A 91 -4.80 -8.78 5.30
CA ARG A 91 -5.16 -10.18 5.33
C ARG A 91 -5.15 -10.73 6.76
N ASP A 92 -6.06 -11.67 7.02
CA ASP A 92 -6.19 -12.29 8.32
C ASP A 92 -4.93 -13.10 8.66
N MET A 93 -4.29 -12.74 9.76
CA MET A 93 -3.05 -13.38 10.22
C MET A 93 -3.30 -14.72 10.90
N ASN A 94 -4.55 -15.11 11.08
CA ASN A 94 -4.90 -16.37 11.75
C ASN A 94 -4.90 -17.58 10.83
N SER A 95 -4.82 -17.37 9.51
CA SER A 95 -4.66 -18.46 8.54
C SER A 95 -3.18 -18.77 8.38
N SER A 96 -2.79 -20.05 8.48
CA SER A 96 -1.38 -20.43 8.53
C SER A 96 -0.55 -19.92 7.35
N GLY A 97 -1.05 -20.06 6.12
CA GLY A 97 -0.32 -19.57 4.93
C GLY A 97 -0.27 -18.06 4.89
N VAL A 98 -1.37 -17.40 5.25
CA VAL A 98 -1.46 -15.95 5.28
C VAL A 98 -0.57 -15.38 6.38
N LEU A 99 -0.49 -16.06 7.52
CA LEU A 99 0.39 -15.63 8.61
C LEU A 99 1.85 -15.62 8.18
N SER A 100 2.28 -16.65 7.47
CA SER A 100 3.65 -16.74 6.94
C SER A 100 3.94 -15.61 5.95
N ASP A 101 3.03 -15.38 5.01
CA ASP A 101 3.17 -14.31 4.02
C ASP A 101 3.21 -12.93 4.68
N GLY A 102 2.30 -12.69 5.61
CA GLY A 102 2.23 -11.42 6.34
C GLY A 102 3.51 -11.15 7.11
N TYR A 103 4.06 -12.16 7.75
CA TYR A 103 5.31 -12.04 8.49
C TYR A 103 6.47 -11.66 7.56
N GLU A 104 6.61 -12.35 6.44
CA GLU A 104 7.68 -12.09 5.48
C GLU A 104 7.56 -10.70 4.87
N ILE A 105 6.37 -10.28 4.51
CA ILE A 105 6.12 -8.94 3.96
C ILE A 105 6.51 -7.88 4.98
N ARG A 106 6.07 -8.04 6.22
CA ARG A 106 6.36 -7.10 7.29
C ARG A 106 7.85 -7.01 7.57
N ARG A 107 8.52 -8.16 7.68
CA ARG A 107 9.95 -8.21 7.91
C ARG A 107 10.71 -7.51 6.79
N CYS A 108 10.36 -7.78 5.55
CA CYS A 108 11.00 -7.19 4.39
C CYS A 108 10.78 -5.68 4.36
N ALA A 109 9.57 -5.22 4.65
CA ALA A 109 9.25 -3.81 4.69
C ALA A 109 10.07 -3.08 5.77
N VAL A 110 10.15 -3.65 6.97
CA VAL A 110 10.92 -3.06 8.07
C VAL A 110 12.40 -2.98 7.70
N GLU A 111 12.96 -4.05 7.15
CA GLU A 111 14.37 -4.10 6.78
C GLU A 111 14.75 -3.09 5.70
N ASN A 112 13.79 -2.71 4.85
CA ASN A 112 14.02 -1.79 3.74
C ASN A 112 13.39 -0.41 3.94
N ASN A 113 12.95 -0.11 5.15
CA ASN A 113 12.37 1.19 5.52
C ASN A 113 11.11 1.54 4.71
N VAL A 114 10.33 0.53 4.37
CA VAL A 114 9.05 0.73 3.68
C VAL A 114 7.92 0.72 4.71
N THR A 115 7.05 1.72 4.66
CA THR A 115 5.93 1.82 5.59
C THR A 115 4.85 0.81 5.23
N MET A 116 4.44 0.00 6.19
CA MET A 116 3.39 -1.00 6.01
C MET A 116 2.16 -0.65 6.86
N PHE A 117 1.00 -0.74 6.24
CA PHE A 117 -0.28 -0.50 6.90
C PHE A 117 -1.04 -1.80 7.02
N THR A 118 -1.55 -2.09 8.22
CA THR A 118 -2.39 -3.27 8.47
C THR A 118 -3.84 -2.89 8.71
N SER A 119 -4.13 -1.59 8.77
CA SER A 119 -5.47 -1.06 8.99
C SER A 119 -5.81 -0.05 7.89
N LEU A 120 -7.03 -0.11 7.40
CA LEU A 120 -7.51 0.85 6.40
C LEU A 120 -7.70 2.25 6.99
N ASP A 121 -7.96 2.34 8.29
CA ASP A 121 -8.09 3.64 8.96
C ASP A 121 -6.79 4.44 8.86
N THR A 122 -5.66 3.77 9.06
CA THR A 122 -4.34 4.39 8.94
C THR A 122 -4.05 4.81 7.51
N VAL A 123 -4.45 3.99 6.53
CA VAL A 123 -4.32 4.32 5.11
C VAL A 123 -5.11 5.59 4.78
N LYS A 124 -6.31 5.71 5.31
CA LYS A 124 -7.16 6.89 5.10
C LYS A 124 -6.48 8.15 5.62
N VAL A 125 -5.87 8.08 6.80
CA VAL A 125 -5.14 9.23 7.38
C VAL A 125 -3.98 9.61 6.46
N LEU A 126 -3.22 8.65 5.97
CA LEU A 126 -2.12 8.91 5.05
C LEU A 126 -2.62 9.61 3.78
N LEU A 127 -3.70 9.11 3.20
CA LEU A 127 -4.27 9.69 1.98
C LEU A 127 -4.70 11.14 2.19
N ASP A 128 -5.32 11.43 3.33
CA ASP A 128 -5.73 12.79 3.66
C ASP A 128 -4.52 13.72 3.71
N VAL A 129 -3.42 13.27 4.31
CA VAL A 129 -2.18 14.04 4.39
C VAL A 129 -1.57 14.25 3.00
N LEU A 130 -1.53 13.21 2.17
CA LEU A 130 -0.96 13.31 0.82
C LEU A 130 -1.76 14.28 -0.05
N GLU A 131 -3.08 14.21 0.01
CA GLU A 131 -3.93 15.12 -0.75
C GLU A 131 -3.79 16.55 -0.27
N GLU A 132 -3.74 16.76 1.04
CA GLU A 132 -3.54 18.09 1.63
C GLU A 132 -2.20 18.68 1.21
N THR A 133 -1.14 17.90 1.21
CA THR A 133 0.18 18.34 0.79
C THR A 133 0.19 18.75 -0.68
N THR A 134 -0.47 17.98 -1.53
CA THR A 134 -0.56 18.28 -2.96
C THR A 134 -1.35 19.57 -3.19
N LEU A 135 -2.48 19.73 -2.51
CA LEU A 135 -3.29 20.95 -2.60
C LEU A 135 -2.56 22.16 -2.05
N GLY A 136 -1.81 21.97 -0.96
CA GLY A 136 -1.00 23.04 -0.37
C GLY A 136 0.04 23.59 -1.33
N ILE A 137 0.72 22.70 -2.07
CA ILE A 137 1.68 23.10 -3.09
C ILE A 137 1.01 23.90 -4.18
N SER A 138 -0.14 23.43 -4.66
CA SER A 138 -0.91 24.16 -5.69
C SER A 138 -1.34 25.54 -5.22
N THR A 139 -1.75 25.64 -3.96
CA THR A 139 -2.19 26.91 -3.38
C THR A 139 -1.04 27.90 -3.26
N ILE A 140 0.15 27.43 -2.91
CA ILE A 140 1.35 28.27 -2.79
C ILE A 140 1.72 28.85 -4.17
N ASP A 141 1.61 28.06 -5.20
CA ASP A 141 1.94 28.47 -6.56
C ASP A 141 0.91 29.43 -7.15
N ALA A 142 -0.26 29.45 -6.60
CA ALA A 142 -1.31 30.36 -7.02
C ALA A 142 -1.12 31.72 -6.37
#